data_7be243520288060f230025ae5e85bd11
#
_entry.id   7be243520288060f230025ae5e85bd11
#
_cell.length_a   1.000
_cell.length_b   1.000
_cell.length_c   1.000
_cell.angle_alpha   90.00
_cell.angle_beta   90.00
_cell.angle_gamma   90.00
#
_symmetry.space_group_name_H-M   'P 1'
#
loop_
_entity.id
_entity.type
_entity.pdbx_description
1 polymer ?
#
loop_
_entity_poly.entity_id
_entity_poly.type
_entity_poly.pdbx_seq_one_letter_code
_entity_poly.pdbx_strand_id
1 'polypeptide(L)'
;MKYTRFILVFILFISVLASCSTDVNMYAEYKDVPIIYAMLDARTDTNYVKITRAFCGSNDDLINANEVALIYDSSNYPGKLDVRILELKNTHGGPYEPTNREIVLDTMTIHNKQEGTFYAPHQLVYYTTEQFNVGAGGNKYKYRLVIIKPDGDTVTAQTSIVGNEEFTIESGSTNFQIDHTDAMGKILFKADGSASLYDVKMQFNYREQLAGQEMKCKHVSRSFGTKPINEYEQLTGNLYYLEYSLNWLFNALGNAIGGDTVVDANHPNVLRYFDDFVISISAGGDELNYYYLANQAQLSSPIALISTYTNITGGYGLFSSRTTIEKKTKLSASALRDLYGMESWGFKDR
;
A
#
# COMPACT_ATOMS: atom_id res chain seq x y z
N MET A 1 78.67 -5.99 27.83
CA MET A 1 78.03 -5.93 26.50
C MET A 1 76.96 -6.98 26.23
N LYS A 2 76.96 -8.19 26.79
CA LYS A 2 75.88 -9.18 26.54
C LYS A 2 74.57 -8.83 27.24
N TYR A 3 74.56 -8.34 28.45
CA TYR A 3 73.39 -7.98 29.21
C TYR A 3 72.62 -6.75 28.68
N THR A 4 73.38 -5.79 28.12
CA THR A 4 72.74 -4.59 27.55
C THR A 4 71.94 -4.89 26.30
N ARG A 5 72.41 -5.85 25.51
CA ARG A 5 71.58 -6.31 24.33
C ARG A 5 70.31 -7.08 24.74
N PHE A 6 70.38 -7.83 25.85
CA PHE A 6 69.24 -8.58 26.36
C PHE A 6 68.14 -7.65 26.95
N ILE A 7 68.57 -6.58 27.63
CA ILE A 7 67.68 -5.55 28.17
C ILE A 7 66.99 -4.78 27.04
N LEU A 8 67.73 -4.45 25.98
CA LEU A 8 67.17 -3.73 24.82
C LEU A 8 66.15 -4.56 24.05
N VAL A 9 66.37 -5.86 23.88
CA VAL A 9 65.43 -6.79 23.26
C VAL A 9 64.19 -6.99 24.14
N PHE A 10 64.34 -7.02 25.47
CA PHE A 10 63.24 -7.17 26.42
C PHE A 10 62.34 -5.92 26.47
N ILE A 11 62.94 -4.72 26.40
CA ILE A 11 62.20 -3.45 26.31
C ILE A 11 61.44 -3.35 24.96
N LEU A 12 62.04 -3.81 23.85
CA LEU A 12 61.40 -3.85 22.57
C LEU A 12 60.23 -4.84 22.55
N PHE A 13 60.32 -5.96 23.28
CA PHE A 13 59.26 -6.95 23.37
C PHE A 13 58.08 -6.47 24.23
N ILE A 14 58.33 -5.66 25.27
CA ILE A 14 57.30 -5.06 26.11
C ILE A 14 56.54 -3.95 25.35
N SER A 15 57.19 -3.20 24.47
CA SER A 15 56.57 -2.16 23.67
C SER A 15 55.61 -2.73 22.59
N VAL A 16 55.80 -3.97 22.14
CA VAL A 16 54.87 -4.63 21.19
C VAL A 16 53.60 -5.17 21.89
N LEU A 17 53.67 -5.40 23.21
CA LEU A 17 52.52 -5.85 23.98
C LEU A 17 51.59 -4.70 24.44
N ALA A 18 52.00 -3.46 24.29
CA ALA A 18 51.15 -2.29 24.50
C ALA A 18 50.38 -1.95 23.21
N SER A 19 49.88 -2.96 22.52
CA SER A 19 48.85 -2.77 21.48
C SER A 19 47.58 -2.33 22.19
N CYS A 20 47.30 -1.06 22.20
CA CYS A 20 46.02 -0.51 22.58
C CYS A 20 44.93 -1.25 21.78
N SER A 21 44.05 -1.95 22.45
CA SER A 21 42.77 -2.30 21.87
C SER A 21 42.08 -0.98 21.54
N THR A 22 42.12 -0.59 20.29
CA THR A 22 41.23 0.46 19.81
C THR A 22 39.83 -0.17 19.77
N ASP A 23 39.10 -0.11 20.88
CA ASP A 23 37.66 -0.27 20.87
C ASP A 23 37.10 0.90 20.05
N VAL A 24 37.07 0.71 18.74
CA VAL A 24 36.40 1.64 17.85
C VAL A 24 34.91 1.37 18.03
N ASN A 25 34.25 2.28 18.73
CA ASN A 25 32.81 2.30 18.76
C ASN A 25 32.29 2.50 17.33
N MET A 26 31.85 1.43 16.67
CA MET A 26 31.33 1.45 15.31
C MET A 26 29.89 1.94 15.23
N TYR A 27 29.25 2.18 16.36
CA TYR A 27 27.88 2.68 16.41
C TYR A 27 27.87 4.19 16.62
N ALA A 28 27.06 4.88 15.81
CA ALA A 28 26.73 6.27 16.08
C ALA A 28 25.91 6.36 17.38
N GLU A 29 26.00 7.49 18.07
CA GLU A 29 25.10 7.76 19.20
C GLU A 29 23.66 7.54 18.78
N TYR A 30 22.86 6.90 19.67
CA TYR A 30 21.45 6.68 19.42
C TYR A 30 20.73 8.01 19.17
N LYS A 31 20.05 8.11 18.04
CA LYS A 31 19.19 9.21 17.71
C LYS A 31 17.76 8.69 17.62
N ASP A 32 16.85 9.33 18.35
CA ASP A 32 15.41 9.03 18.26
C ASP A 32 14.87 9.45 16.88
N VAL A 33 14.70 8.48 16.00
CA VAL A 33 14.24 8.69 14.63
C VAL A 33 12.86 8.03 14.47
N PRO A 34 11.79 8.81 14.37
CA PRO A 34 10.45 8.28 14.15
C PRO A 34 10.29 7.72 12.74
N ILE A 35 9.56 6.61 12.66
CA ILE A 35 9.16 5.95 11.42
C ILE A 35 7.65 5.99 11.33
N ILE A 36 7.12 6.66 10.31
CA ILE A 36 5.71 6.99 10.19
C ILE A 36 5.15 6.42 8.91
N TYR A 37 4.02 5.71 9.03
CA TYR A 37 3.24 5.27 7.89
C TYR A 37 1.78 5.63 8.10
N ALA A 38 1.25 6.42 7.18
CA ALA A 38 -0.16 6.77 7.14
C ALA A 38 -0.64 6.93 5.70
N MET A 39 -1.85 6.44 5.46
CA MET A 39 -2.52 6.53 4.18
C MET A 39 -3.93 7.06 4.43
N LEU A 40 -4.13 8.35 4.18
CA LEU A 40 -5.43 8.97 4.36
C LEU A 40 -6.39 8.55 3.26
N ASP A 41 -7.61 8.20 3.64
CA ASP A 41 -8.70 7.92 2.71
C ASP A 41 -9.95 8.70 3.17
N ALA A 42 -10.41 9.63 2.34
CA ALA A 42 -11.57 10.46 2.65
C ALA A 42 -12.91 9.69 2.58
N ARG A 43 -12.91 8.46 2.10
CA ARG A 43 -14.11 7.62 1.94
C ARG A 43 -14.25 6.55 3.02
N THR A 44 -13.28 6.44 3.92
CA THR A 44 -13.34 5.51 5.06
C THR A 44 -13.77 6.22 6.33
N ASP A 45 -14.46 5.50 7.20
CA ASP A 45 -14.92 6.01 8.49
C ASP A 45 -13.79 6.19 9.51
N THR A 46 -12.63 5.55 9.26
CA THR A 46 -11.50 5.60 10.20
C THR A 46 -10.18 5.63 9.44
N ASN A 47 -9.33 6.57 9.80
CA ASN A 47 -7.99 6.73 9.27
C ASN A 47 -6.94 6.48 10.35
N TYR A 48 -5.84 5.80 9.99
CA TYR A 48 -4.81 5.36 10.92
C TYR A 48 -3.46 5.96 10.59
N VAL A 49 -2.71 6.31 11.64
CA VAL A 49 -1.30 6.70 11.58
C VAL A 49 -0.50 5.74 12.45
N LYS A 50 0.40 4.99 11.84
CA LYS A 50 1.35 4.13 12.53
C LYS A 50 2.61 4.93 12.81
N ILE A 51 3.03 4.99 14.07
CA ILE A 51 4.25 5.66 14.49
C ILE A 51 5.08 4.66 15.29
N THR A 52 6.28 4.41 14.79
CA THR A 52 7.31 3.60 15.46
C THR A 52 8.60 4.41 15.50
N ARG A 53 9.64 3.91 16.14
CA ARG A 53 10.97 4.52 16.14
C ARG A 53 12.03 3.53 15.67
N ALA A 54 13.11 4.05 15.10
CA ALA A 54 14.29 3.26 14.85
C ALA A 54 14.94 2.86 16.17
N PHE A 55 15.59 1.70 16.19
CA PHE A 55 16.38 1.25 17.34
C PHE A 55 17.79 0.87 16.85
N CYS A 56 18.77 0.99 17.75
CA CYS A 56 20.12 0.49 17.56
C CYS A 56 20.33 -0.72 18.46
N GLY A 57 21.12 -1.70 17.99
CA GLY A 57 21.75 -2.68 18.87
C GLY A 57 22.71 -2.00 19.85
N SER A 58 22.98 -2.61 21.01
CA SER A 58 24.02 -2.13 21.92
C SER A 58 25.41 -2.53 21.42
N ASN A 59 26.46 -1.80 21.84
CA ASN A 59 27.85 -2.08 21.46
C ASN A 59 28.33 -3.49 21.87
N ASP A 60 27.69 -4.09 22.85
CA ASP A 60 28.08 -5.40 23.41
C ASP A 60 27.46 -6.58 22.65
N ASP A 61 26.47 -6.34 21.77
CA ASP A 61 25.68 -7.38 21.15
C ASP A 61 25.40 -7.13 19.64
N LEU A 62 26.42 -7.32 18.81
CA LEU A 62 26.23 -7.46 17.36
C LEU A 62 25.25 -8.60 16.98
N ILE A 63 25.01 -9.49 17.91
CA ILE A 63 24.22 -10.72 17.74
C ILE A 63 22.71 -10.44 17.91
N ASN A 64 22.31 -9.33 18.53
CA ASN A 64 20.95 -9.19 19.07
C ASN A 64 20.05 -8.11 18.46
N ALA A 65 20.36 -7.59 17.27
CA ALA A 65 19.40 -6.70 16.57
C ALA A 65 18.03 -7.39 16.36
N ASN A 66 18.03 -8.69 16.11
CA ASN A 66 16.80 -9.47 15.96
C ASN A 66 16.06 -9.66 17.31
N GLU A 67 16.76 -9.83 18.41
CA GLU A 67 16.15 -9.95 19.74
C GLU A 67 15.62 -8.60 20.21
N VAL A 68 16.37 -7.51 19.99
CA VAL A 68 15.92 -6.14 20.28
C VAL A 68 14.67 -5.81 19.47
N ALA A 69 14.57 -6.26 18.22
CA ALA A 69 13.39 -6.05 17.38
C ALA A 69 12.11 -6.69 17.94
N LEU A 70 12.25 -7.75 18.74
CA LEU A 70 11.12 -8.45 19.38
C LEU A 70 10.67 -7.80 20.71
N ILE A 71 11.39 -6.79 21.19
CA ILE A 71 10.99 -6.05 22.39
C ILE A 71 10.05 -4.91 22.00
N TYR A 72 8.88 -4.82 22.63
CA TYR A 72 7.89 -3.79 22.34
C TYR A 72 8.48 -2.38 22.42
N ASP A 73 9.16 -2.06 23.51
CA ASP A 73 9.69 -0.72 23.81
C ASP A 73 10.87 -0.30 22.91
N SER A 74 11.48 -1.23 22.17
CA SER A 74 12.59 -0.91 21.27
C SER A 74 12.09 -0.11 20.04
N SER A 75 10.97 -0.53 19.49
CA SER A 75 10.39 0.04 18.26
C SER A 75 9.16 0.91 18.48
N ASN A 76 8.64 0.98 19.71
CA ASN A 76 7.47 1.80 20.05
C ASN A 76 7.84 2.91 21.05
N TYR A 77 7.12 4.00 20.99
CA TYR A 77 7.25 5.05 22.00
C TYR A 77 6.62 4.59 23.32
N PRO A 78 7.23 4.92 24.47
CA PRO A 78 6.77 4.44 25.80
C PRO A 78 5.46 5.08 26.25
N GLY A 79 4.92 6.03 25.51
CA GLY A 79 3.68 6.72 25.83
C GLY A 79 2.99 7.29 24.59
N LYS A 80 1.83 7.88 24.82
CA LYS A 80 1.07 8.58 23.77
C LYS A 80 1.81 9.87 23.38
N LEU A 81 2.07 10.04 22.09
CA LEU A 81 2.56 11.29 21.49
C LEU A 81 1.39 12.23 21.23
N ASP A 82 1.67 13.52 21.12
CA ASP A 82 0.72 14.51 20.62
C ASP A 82 0.76 14.46 19.07
N VAL A 83 -0.31 13.93 18.47
CA VAL A 83 -0.41 13.71 17.03
C VAL A 83 -1.62 14.46 16.49
N ARG A 84 -1.38 15.35 15.54
CA ARG A 84 -2.40 16.23 14.98
C ARG A 84 -2.33 16.26 13.46
N ILE A 85 -3.47 16.48 12.81
CA ILE A 85 -3.56 16.74 11.38
C ILE A 85 -4.21 18.10 11.17
N LEU A 86 -3.48 19.00 10.51
CA LEU A 86 -3.91 20.35 10.19
C LEU A 86 -4.41 20.39 8.74
N GLU A 87 -5.56 20.99 8.53
CA GLU A 87 -6.13 21.17 7.20
C GLU A 87 -5.60 22.46 6.54
N LEU A 88 -5.19 22.33 5.28
CA LEU A 88 -4.77 23.42 4.42
C LEU A 88 -5.68 23.46 3.19
N LYS A 89 -6.12 24.65 2.80
CA LYS A 89 -7.01 24.85 1.67
C LYS A 89 -6.37 25.76 0.64
N ASN A 90 -6.47 25.37 -0.62
CA ASN A 90 -6.22 26.21 -1.79
C ASN A 90 -7.56 26.59 -2.40
N THR A 91 -7.75 27.85 -2.69
CA THR A 91 -8.97 28.37 -3.32
C THR A 91 -8.62 28.86 -4.73
N HIS A 92 -9.20 28.26 -5.76
CA HIS A 92 -9.08 28.64 -7.18
C HIS A 92 -7.62 28.80 -7.66
N GLY A 93 -6.72 27.91 -7.23
CA GLY A 93 -5.32 27.90 -7.70
C GLY A 93 -4.39 28.87 -6.94
N GLY A 94 -4.84 29.48 -5.86
CA GLY A 94 -4.02 30.28 -4.96
C GLY A 94 -3.04 29.44 -4.12
N PRO A 95 -2.37 30.00 -3.13
CA PRO A 95 -1.54 29.24 -2.20
C PRO A 95 -2.39 28.33 -1.29
N TYR A 96 -1.77 27.32 -0.69
CA TYR A 96 -2.38 26.55 0.36
C TYR A 96 -2.24 27.28 1.70
N GLU A 97 -3.35 27.67 2.27
CA GLU A 97 -3.40 28.37 3.55
C GLU A 97 -4.03 27.49 4.63
N PRO A 98 -3.55 27.56 5.88
CA PRO A 98 -4.17 26.85 6.99
C PRO A 98 -5.64 27.27 7.14
N THR A 99 -6.51 26.28 7.31
CA THR A 99 -7.85 26.51 7.84
C THR A 99 -7.79 26.49 9.37
N ASN A 100 -8.89 26.80 10.05
CA ASN A 100 -8.94 26.68 11.52
C ASN A 100 -9.25 25.24 11.96
N ARG A 101 -9.20 24.27 11.05
CA ARG A 101 -9.51 22.88 11.37
C ARG A 101 -8.24 22.11 11.74
N GLU A 102 -8.26 21.60 12.95
CA GLU A 102 -7.25 20.74 13.54
C GLU A 102 -7.92 19.45 14.03
N ILE A 103 -7.36 18.31 13.64
CA ILE A 103 -7.82 16.97 14.03
C ILE A 103 -6.77 16.42 14.98
N VAL A 104 -7.13 16.25 16.26
CA VAL A 104 -6.29 15.57 17.24
C VAL A 104 -6.56 14.07 17.18
N LEU A 105 -5.52 13.26 16.99
CA LEU A 105 -5.68 11.83 16.87
C LEU A 105 -5.78 11.16 18.23
N ASP A 106 -6.66 10.18 18.32
CA ASP A 106 -6.75 9.30 19.47
C ASP A 106 -5.89 8.04 19.26
N THR A 107 -5.80 7.17 20.25
CA THR A 107 -4.99 5.97 20.21
C THR A 107 -5.80 4.72 20.46
N MET A 108 -5.47 3.64 19.74
CA MET A 108 -5.99 2.31 20.02
C MET A 108 -4.89 1.25 19.89
N THR A 109 -5.06 0.15 20.58
CA THR A 109 -4.17 -1.01 20.44
C THR A 109 -4.81 -2.02 19.51
N ILE A 110 -4.13 -2.37 18.43
CA ILE A 110 -4.51 -3.47 17.54
C ILE A 110 -3.81 -4.76 17.98
N HIS A 111 -4.52 -5.90 17.94
CA HIS A 111 -4.05 -7.20 18.44
C HIS A 111 -3.88 -8.26 17.34
N ASN A 112 -3.99 -7.86 16.07
CA ASN A 112 -3.95 -8.73 14.90
C ASN A 112 -2.67 -8.60 14.07
N LYS A 113 -1.60 -8.03 14.65
CA LYS A 113 -0.32 -7.94 13.96
C LYS A 113 0.26 -9.35 13.77
N GLN A 114 0.56 -9.70 12.53
CA GLN A 114 1.18 -10.99 12.20
C GLN A 114 2.60 -11.07 12.76
N GLU A 115 3.01 -12.27 13.11
CA GLU A 115 4.39 -12.57 13.51
C GLU A 115 5.36 -12.25 12.37
N GLY A 116 6.56 -11.83 12.73
CA GLY A 116 7.63 -11.46 11.81
C GLY A 116 8.86 -10.98 12.55
N THR A 117 9.71 -10.21 11.87
CA THR A 117 10.98 -9.70 12.44
C THR A 117 10.78 -8.78 13.65
N PHE A 118 9.64 -8.07 13.73
CA PHE A 118 9.37 -7.10 14.79
C PHE A 118 8.31 -7.62 15.75
N TYR A 119 8.32 -7.07 16.97
CA TYR A 119 7.37 -7.41 18.02
C TYR A 119 5.91 -7.57 17.50
N ALA A 120 5.28 -8.63 17.96
CA ALA A 120 3.86 -8.97 17.78
C ALA A 120 3.34 -9.53 19.12
N PRO A 121 2.01 -9.68 19.35
CA PRO A 121 0.90 -9.51 18.41
C PRO A 121 0.23 -8.13 18.45
N HIS A 122 0.58 -7.25 19.39
CA HIS A 122 -0.13 -5.98 19.56
C HIS A 122 0.72 -4.78 19.16
N GLN A 123 0.05 -3.70 18.78
CA GLN A 123 0.67 -2.45 18.38
C GLN A 123 -0.24 -1.27 18.69
N LEU A 124 0.34 -0.19 19.23
CA LEU A 124 -0.34 1.09 19.35
C LEU A 124 -0.40 1.76 17.98
N VAL A 125 -1.58 2.25 17.62
CA VAL A 125 -1.80 3.07 16.43
C VAL A 125 -2.59 4.31 16.81
N TYR A 126 -2.36 5.40 16.09
CA TYR A 126 -3.14 6.62 16.19
C TYR A 126 -4.26 6.56 15.17
N TYR A 127 -5.44 7.10 15.49
CA TYR A 127 -6.56 7.07 14.58
C TYR A 127 -7.45 8.31 14.73
N THR A 128 -8.24 8.54 13.70
CA THR A 128 -9.32 9.52 13.73
C THR A 128 -10.52 8.99 12.93
N THR A 129 -11.72 9.36 13.39
CA THR A 129 -12.99 9.14 12.68
C THR A 129 -13.51 10.43 12.01
N GLU A 130 -12.73 11.50 12.08
CA GLU A 130 -13.05 12.75 11.41
C GLU A 130 -12.95 12.60 9.88
N GLN A 131 -13.98 13.10 9.19
CA GLN A 131 -13.99 13.07 7.73
C GLN A 131 -13.06 14.12 7.14
N PHE A 132 -12.33 13.78 6.11
CA PHE A 132 -11.45 14.70 5.39
C PHE A 132 -12.20 15.42 4.26
N ASN A 133 -12.03 16.74 4.16
CA ASN A 133 -12.55 17.51 3.03
C ASN A 133 -11.76 17.17 1.77
N VAL A 134 -12.46 16.89 0.68
CA VAL A 134 -11.91 16.68 -0.66
C VAL A 134 -12.13 17.88 -1.55
N GLY A 135 -11.39 17.99 -2.63
CA GLY A 135 -11.53 19.11 -3.58
C GLY A 135 -12.87 19.09 -4.30
N ALA A 136 -13.52 20.25 -4.38
CA ALA A 136 -14.71 20.49 -5.19
C ALA A 136 -14.76 21.95 -5.60
N GLY A 137 -15.31 22.24 -6.77
CA GLY A 137 -15.55 23.63 -7.23
C GLY A 137 -14.29 24.49 -7.32
N GLY A 138 -13.15 23.92 -7.71
CA GLY A 138 -11.86 24.62 -7.80
C GLY A 138 -11.08 24.75 -6.47
N ASN A 139 -11.65 24.27 -5.37
CA ASN A 139 -10.93 24.17 -4.11
C ASN A 139 -10.14 22.86 -4.06
N LYS A 140 -8.95 22.92 -3.44
CA LYS A 140 -8.12 21.73 -3.17
C LYS A 140 -7.70 21.73 -1.71
N TYR A 141 -7.52 20.54 -1.15
CA TYR A 141 -7.11 20.36 0.25
C TYR A 141 -5.81 19.59 0.34
N LYS A 142 -4.99 19.99 1.31
CA LYS A 142 -3.83 19.25 1.81
C LYS A 142 -3.95 19.07 3.30
N TYR A 143 -3.32 18.03 3.79
CA TYR A 143 -3.28 17.74 5.21
C TYR A 143 -1.83 17.67 5.66
N ARG A 144 -1.53 18.37 6.77
CA ARG A 144 -0.22 18.38 7.40
C ARG A 144 -0.28 17.59 8.70
N LEU A 145 0.44 16.48 8.76
CA LEU A 145 0.69 15.76 9.99
C LEU A 145 1.71 16.51 10.84
N VAL A 146 1.44 16.63 12.13
CA VAL A 146 2.33 17.21 13.14
C VAL A 146 2.40 16.25 14.31
N ILE A 147 3.61 15.85 14.70
CA ILE A 147 3.86 14.96 15.82
C ILE A 147 4.85 15.67 16.74
N ILE A 148 4.48 15.81 18.02
CA ILE A 148 5.35 16.37 19.05
C ILE A 148 5.92 15.20 19.86
N LYS A 149 7.25 15.07 19.84
CA LYS A 149 7.98 14.06 20.59
C LYS A 149 8.12 14.44 22.08
N PRO A 150 8.46 13.48 22.95
CA PRO A 150 8.65 13.76 24.39
C PRO A 150 9.75 14.79 24.71
N ASP A 151 10.75 14.91 23.82
CA ASP A 151 11.84 15.87 23.92
C ASP A 151 11.45 17.30 23.43
N GLY A 152 10.22 17.46 22.90
CA GLY A 152 9.70 18.71 22.35
C GLY A 152 9.99 18.90 20.86
N ASP A 153 10.79 18.04 20.24
CA ASP A 153 11.02 18.07 18.78
C ASP A 153 9.74 17.78 18.01
N THR A 154 9.61 18.44 16.88
CA THR A 154 8.43 18.31 16.02
C THR A 154 8.78 17.59 14.72
N VAL A 155 7.97 16.59 14.37
CA VAL A 155 8.03 15.85 13.11
C VAL A 155 6.83 16.23 12.27
N THR A 156 7.06 16.51 10.99
CA THR A 156 5.98 16.94 10.08
C THR A 156 6.00 16.21 8.76
N ALA A 157 4.84 16.09 8.16
CA ALA A 157 4.65 15.61 6.79
C ALA A 157 3.45 16.29 6.16
N GLN A 158 3.36 16.26 4.84
CA GLN A 158 2.22 16.86 4.14
C GLN A 158 1.84 16.04 2.94
N THR A 159 0.53 15.94 2.66
CA THR A 159 -0.01 15.26 1.47
C THR A 159 -1.27 15.95 0.96
N SER A 160 -1.52 15.83 -0.35
CA SER A 160 -2.82 16.16 -0.93
C SER A 160 -3.81 15.05 -0.65
N ILE A 161 -5.10 15.37 -0.46
CA ILE A 161 -6.14 14.36 -0.31
C ILE A 161 -6.66 13.93 -1.69
N VAL A 162 -6.76 12.62 -1.88
CA VAL A 162 -7.34 11.98 -3.06
C VAL A 162 -8.78 11.58 -2.78
N GLY A 163 -9.64 11.60 -3.78
CA GLY A 163 -11.02 11.12 -3.67
C GLY A 163 -12.07 12.17 -3.98
N ASN A 164 -11.75 13.17 -4.84
CA ASN A 164 -12.69 14.18 -5.27
C ASN A 164 -13.88 13.55 -6.05
N GLU A 165 -14.95 14.31 -6.25
CA GLU A 165 -16.18 13.84 -6.90
C GLU A 165 -15.98 13.55 -8.40
N GLU A 166 -14.95 14.13 -9.03
CA GLU A 166 -14.65 13.91 -10.44
C GLU A 166 -14.01 12.54 -10.70
N PHE A 167 -13.46 11.90 -9.68
CA PHE A 167 -12.88 10.56 -9.79
C PHE A 167 -13.97 9.50 -9.96
N THR A 168 -14.18 9.07 -11.20
CA THR A 168 -15.30 8.18 -11.58
C THR A 168 -14.88 7.13 -12.61
N ILE A 169 -15.56 5.98 -12.59
CA ILE A 169 -15.43 4.94 -13.63
C ILE A 169 -16.51 5.16 -14.67
N GLU A 170 -16.10 5.50 -15.88
CA GLU A 170 -17.00 5.81 -17.01
C GLU A 170 -17.41 4.55 -17.79
N SER A 171 -16.56 3.52 -17.79
CA SER A 171 -16.85 2.25 -18.46
C SER A 171 -17.98 1.48 -17.78
N GLY A 172 -18.70 0.70 -18.58
CA GLY A 172 -19.67 -0.26 -18.08
C GLY A 172 -20.87 0.37 -17.41
N SER A 173 -21.43 1.44 -18.00
CA SER A 173 -22.61 2.10 -17.44
C SER A 173 -23.78 1.16 -17.23
N THR A 174 -23.96 0.13 -18.10
CA THR A 174 -25.00 -0.89 -18.00
C THR A 174 -24.49 -2.29 -18.23
N ASN A 175 -23.65 -2.51 -19.26
CA ASN A 175 -23.19 -3.85 -19.66
C ASN A 175 -21.71 -3.83 -19.99
N PHE A 176 -20.95 -4.73 -19.41
CA PHE A 176 -19.55 -4.96 -19.70
C PHE A 176 -19.39 -6.03 -20.77
N GLN A 177 -18.56 -5.79 -21.79
CA GLN A 177 -18.31 -6.74 -22.84
C GLN A 177 -17.11 -7.60 -22.48
N ILE A 178 -17.26 -8.91 -22.62
CA ILE A 178 -16.19 -9.89 -22.58
C ILE A 178 -16.42 -10.82 -23.76
N ASP A 179 -15.36 -11.30 -24.34
CA ASP A 179 -15.40 -12.19 -25.49
C ASP A 179 -14.23 -13.17 -25.38
N HIS A 180 -14.35 -14.32 -26.03
CA HIS A 180 -13.28 -15.30 -26.17
C HIS A 180 -12.36 -15.01 -27.37
N THR A 181 -12.60 -13.92 -28.07
CA THR A 181 -11.74 -13.43 -29.17
C THR A 181 -10.54 -12.65 -28.61
N ASP A 182 -9.54 -12.42 -29.46
CA ASP A 182 -8.38 -11.57 -29.13
C ASP A 182 -8.67 -10.07 -29.25
N ALA A 183 -9.93 -9.68 -29.31
CA ALA A 183 -10.34 -8.28 -29.34
C ALA A 183 -9.97 -7.57 -28.03
N MET A 184 -9.75 -6.25 -28.15
CA MET A 184 -9.38 -5.39 -27.02
C MET A 184 -10.58 -4.60 -26.53
N GLY A 185 -10.74 -4.56 -25.22
CA GLY A 185 -11.68 -3.70 -24.50
C GLY A 185 -10.97 -2.52 -23.83
N LYS A 186 -11.75 -1.53 -23.40
CA LYS A 186 -11.23 -0.34 -22.70
C LYS A 186 -11.98 -0.12 -21.39
N ILE A 187 -11.22 0.16 -20.33
CA ILE A 187 -11.75 0.69 -19.09
C ILE A 187 -11.49 2.18 -19.08
N LEU A 188 -12.55 2.98 -19.11
CA LEU A 188 -12.47 4.44 -19.07
C LEU A 188 -12.73 4.93 -17.65
N PHE A 189 -11.93 5.90 -17.22
CA PHE A 189 -12.12 6.56 -15.92
C PHE A 189 -11.68 8.02 -15.98
N LYS A 190 -12.33 8.87 -15.20
CA LYS A 190 -11.85 10.22 -14.95
C LYS A 190 -10.89 10.20 -13.78
N ALA A 191 -9.69 10.74 -14.02
CA ALA A 191 -8.65 10.78 -13.00
C ALA A 191 -8.93 11.89 -11.96
N ASP A 192 -8.50 11.64 -10.73
CA ASP A 192 -8.45 12.64 -9.67
C ASP A 192 -7.25 13.57 -9.90
N GLY A 193 -7.47 14.88 -9.93
CA GLY A 193 -6.41 15.88 -10.12
C GLY A 193 -5.40 15.99 -8.96
N SER A 194 -5.60 15.24 -7.87
CA SER A 194 -4.68 15.12 -6.72
C SER A 194 -3.97 13.77 -6.66
N ALA A 195 -4.21 12.89 -7.65
CA ALA A 195 -3.65 11.55 -7.70
C ALA A 195 -2.70 11.38 -8.90
N SER A 196 -1.62 10.67 -8.68
CA SER A 196 -0.61 10.38 -9.70
C SER A 196 -0.37 8.88 -9.92
N LEU A 197 -0.89 8.01 -9.05
CA LEU A 197 -0.70 6.57 -9.09
C LEU A 197 -2.06 5.87 -9.13
N TYR A 198 -2.20 4.86 -10.00
CA TYR A 198 -3.47 4.12 -10.15
C TYR A 198 -3.23 2.61 -10.20
N ASP A 199 -4.17 1.86 -9.61
CA ASP A 199 -4.26 0.40 -9.70
C ASP A 199 -5.67 0.03 -10.15
N VAL A 200 -5.76 -0.62 -11.31
CA VAL A 200 -7.03 -1.05 -11.90
C VAL A 200 -7.19 -2.55 -11.72
N LYS A 201 -8.35 -2.95 -11.21
CA LYS A 201 -8.73 -4.36 -11.04
C LYS A 201 -10.09 -4.63 -11.64
N MET A 202 -10.26 -5.84 -12.14
CA MET A 202 -11.54 -6.39 -12.54
C MET A 202 -11.81 -7.67 -11.76
N GLN A 203 -13.06 -7.88 -11.35
CA GLN A 203 -13.48 -9.05 -10.60
C GLN A 203 -14.83 -9.56 -11.12
N PHE A 204 -14.85 -10.84 -11.47
CA PHE A 204 -16.05 -11.58 -11.85
C PHE A 204 -16.51 -12.39 -10.64
N ASN A 205 -17.69 -12.10 -10.13
CA ASN A 205 -18.27 -12.78 -8.98
C ASN A 205 -19.34 -13.78 -9.43
N TYR A 206 -19.27 -14.97 -8.87
CA TYR A 206 -20.22 -16.04 -9.15
C TYR A 206 -20.45 -16.91 -7.92
N ARG A 207 -21.56 -17.64 -7.94
CA ARG A 207 -21.84 -18.67 -6.94
C ARG A 207 -21.73 -20.04 -7.56
N GLU A 208 -21.17 -20.97 -6.82
CA GLU A 208 -20.96 -22.34 -7.21
C GLU A 208 -21.60 -23.28 -6.20
N GLN A 209 -22.34 -24.26 -6.70
CA GLN A 209 -22.88 -25.37 -5.91
C GLN A 209 -22.38 -26.67 -6.51
N LEU A 210 -21.58 -27.41 -5.75
CA LEU A 210 -21.23 -28.80 -6.05
C LEU A 210 -22.32 -29.72 -5.49
N ALA A 211 -22.50 -30.91 -6.12
CA ALA A 211 -23.49 -31.89 -5.68
C ALA A 211 -23.43 -32.16 -4.18
N GLY A 212 -24.57 -32.00 -3.50
CA GLY A 212 -24.69 -32.25 -2.07
C GLY A 212 -23.97 -31.24 -1.15
N GLN A 213 -23.43 -30.14 -1.69
CA GLN A 213 -22.78 -29.08 -0.92
C GLN A 213 -23.62 -27.80 -0.91
N GLU A 214 -23.35 -26.94 0.06
CA GLU A 214 -23.92 -25.60 0.10
C GLU A 214 -23.34 -24.72 -1.02
N MET A 215 -24.14 -23.74 -1.45
CA MET A 215 -23.72 -22.77 -2.45
C MET A 215 -22.68 -21.84 -1.87
N LYS A 216 -21.55 -21.67 -2.57
CA LYS A 216 -20.40 -20.84 -2.16
C LYS A 216 -20.20 -19.67 -3.11
N CYS A 217 -19.91 -18.48 -2.57
CA CYS A 217 -19.48 -17.35 -3.35
C CYS A 217 -18.01 -17.55 -3.77
N LYS A 218 -17.74 -17.33 -5.04
CA LYS A 218 -16.40 -17.41 -5.64
C LYS A 218 -16.16 -16.19 -6.54
N HIS A 219 -14.92 -15.92 -6.82
CA HIS A 219 -14.55 -14.88 -7.77
C HIS A 219 -13.30 -15.25 -8.58
N VAL A 220 -13.21 -14.63 -9.73
CA VAL A 220 -12.00 -14.59 -10.55
C VAL A 220 -11.64 -13.12 -10.72
N SER A 221 -10.41 -12.74 -10.43
CA SER A 221 -9.95 -11.36 -10.50
C SER A 221 -8.71 -11.21 -11.35
N ARG A 222 -8.55 -10.02 -11.93
CA ARG A 222 -7.34 -9.59 -12.62
C ARG A 222 -6.94 -8.20 -12.14
N SER A 223 -5.70 -8.07 -11.68
CA SER A 223 -5.03 -6.78 -11.49
C SER A 223 -4.23 -6.46 -12.75
N PHE A 224 -4.31 -5.21 -13.19
CA PHE A 224 -3.51 -4.69 -14.30
C PHE A 224 -2.20 -4.04 -13.82
N GLY A 225 -1.95 -4.15 -12.51
CA GLY A 225 -0.80 -3.58 -11.85
C GLY A 225 -0.98 -2.11 -11.48
N THR A 226 -0.14 -1.68 -10.55
CA THR A 226 -0.07 -0.28 -10.13
C THR A 226 0.82 0.49 -11.09
N LYS A 227 0.34 1.62 -11.61
CA LYS A 227 1.04 2.43 -12.60
C LYS A 227 0.85 3.93 -12.34
N PRO A 228 1.86 4.76 -12.62
CA PRO A 228 1.68 6.20 -12.71
C PRO A 228 0.66 6.59 -13.78
N ILE A 229 -0.01 7.73 -13.59
CA ILE A 229 -1.07 8.19 -14.52
C ILE A 229 -0.55 8.40 -15.96
N ASN A 230 0.71 8.78 -16.14
CA ASN A 230 1.32 8.98 -17.44
C ASN A 230 1.58 7.67 -18.23
N GLU A 231 1.37 6.50 -17.62
CA GLU A 231 1.38 5.20 -18.31
C GLU A 231 -0.02 4.77 -18.79
N TYR A 232 -1.05 5.57 -18.53
CA TYR A 232 -2.39 5.37 -19.08
C TYR A 232 -2.59 6.27 -20.30
N GLU A 233 -3.36 5.78 -21.25
CA GLU A 233 -3.71 6.56 -22.44
C GLU A 233 -4.74 7.63 -22.10
N GLN A 234 -4.41 8.89 -22.37
CA GLN A 234 -5.32 10.02 -22.18
C GLN A 234 -6.21 10.20 -23.40
N LEU A 235 -7.52 10.24 -23.20
CA LEU A 235 -8.46 10.47 -24.27
C LEU A 235 -8.75 11.96 -24.46
N THR A 236 -9.15 12.65 -23.38
CA THR A 236 -9.38 14.11 -23.36
C THR A 236 -9.50 14.61 -21.92
N GLY A 237 -8.96 15.79 -21.60
CA GLY A 237 -9.05 16.38 -20.27
C GLY A 237 -8.50 15.44 -19.18
N ASN A 238 -9.32 15.09 -18.21
CA ASN A 238 -8.99 14.12 -17.15
C ASN A 238 -9.50 12.69 -17.41
N LEU A 239 -9.97 12.41 -18.65
CA LEU A 239 -10.47 11.09 -19.05
C LEU A 239 -9.33 10.24 -19.60
N TYR A 240 -9.09 9.11 -18.95
CA TYR A 240 -8.07 8.13 -19.28
C TYR A 240 -8.68 6.76 -19.55
N TYR A 241 -7.91 5.88 -20.18
CA TYR A 241 -8.32 4.50 -20.36
C TYR A 241 -7.17 3.50 -20.22
N LEU A 242 -7.55 2.28 -19.88
CA LEU A 242 -6.71 1.09 -19.88
C LEU A 242 -7.26 0.12 -20.93
N GLU A 243 -6.39 -0.40 -21.80
CA GLU A 243 -6.76 -1.49 -22.72
C GLU A 243 -6.55 -2.85 -22.07
N TYR A 244 -7.44 -3.78 -22.37
CA TYR A 244 -7.36 -5.17 -21.90
C TYR A 244 -7.89 -6.13 -22.97
N SER A 245 -7.35 -7.37 -23.00
CA SER A 245 -7.88 -8.42 -23.88
C SER A 245 -9.25 -8.90 -23.39
N LEU A 246 -10.22 -8.96 -24.28
CA LEU A 246 -11.60 -9.42 -23.94
C LEU A 246 -11.64 -10.91 -23.56
N ASN A 247 -10.70 -11.73 -24.04
CA ASN A 247 -10.65 -13.15 -23.74
C ASN A 247 -10.07 -13.51 -22.37
N TRP A 248 -9.57 -12.51 -21.60
CA TRP A 248 -8.89 -12.78 -20.34
C TRP A 248 -9.79 -13.52 -19.34
N LEU A 249 -11.08 -13.16 -19.30
CA LEU A 249 -12.03 -13.76 -18.35
C LEU A 249 -12.28 -15.22 -18.67
N PHE A 250 -12.49 -15.57 -19.94
CA PHE A 250 -12.67 -16.97 -20.35
C PHE A 250 -11.46 -17.79 -19.99
N ASN A 251 -10.25 -17.29 -20.26
CA ASN A 251 -9.02 -17.97 -19.88
C ASN A 251 -8.88 -18.12 -18.36
N ALA A 252 -9.19 -17.07 -17.60
CA ALA A 252 -9.11 -17.09 -16.14
C ALA A 252 -10.16 -17.99 -15.50
N LEU A 253 -11.39 -18.00 -16.03
CA LEU A 253 -12.45 -18.91 -15.60
C LEU A 253 -12.11 -20.36 -15.95
N GLY A 254 -11.61 -20.62 -17.17
CA GLY A 254 -11.15 -21.94 -17.59
C GLY A 254 -10.09 -22.51 -16.65
N ASN A 255 -9.14 -21.67 -16.22
CA ASN A 255 -8.10 -22.08 -15.28
C ASN A 255 -8.65 -22.26 -13.84
N ALA A 256 -9.60 -21.44 -13.41
CA ALA A 256 -10.18 -21.50 -12.07
C ALA A 256 -11.19 -22.66 -11.91
N ILE A 257 -11.93 -22.97 -12.98
CA ILE A 257 -12.99 -23.98 -13.01
C ILE A 257 -12.44 -25.32 -13.52
N GLY A 258 -11.30 -25.30 -14.25
CA GLY A 258 -10.67 -26.49 -14.83
C GLY A 258 -10.28 -27.53 -13.79
N GLY A 259 -10.07 -28.76 -14.21
CA GLY A 259 -9.83 -29.91 -13.36
C GLY A 259 -11.13 -30.59 -12.91
N ASP A 260 -11.18 -30.99 -11.65
CA ASP A 260 -12.24 -31.85 -11.08
C ASP A 260 -13.66 -31.26 -11.06
N THR A 261 -13.82 -29.99 -11.44
CA THR A 261 -15.10 -29.27 -11.40
C THR A 261 -15.70 -28.96 -12.78
N VAL A 262 -15.14 -29.51 -13.83
CA VAL A 262 -15.70 -29.40 -15.19
C VAL A 262 -16.99 -30.23 -15.26
N VAL A 263 -18.08 -29.59 -15.66
CA VAL A 263 -19.34 -30.29 -15.92
C VAL A 263 -19.21 -30.98 -17.26
N ASP A 264 -19.22 -32.30 -17.26
CA ASP A 264 -19.42 -33.11 -18.47
C ASP A 264 -20.81 -33.76 -18.45
N ALA A 265 -21.16 -34.45 -19.53
CA ALA A 265 -22.43 -35.18 -19.62
C ALA A 265 -22.60 -36.25 -18.53
N ASN A 266 -21.51 -36.66 -17.88
CA ASN A 266 -21.46 -37.68 -16.84
C ASN A 266 -21.43 -37.05 -15.41
N HIS A 267 -21.23 -35.74 -15.29
CA HIS A 267 -21.16 -35.01 -14.01
C HIS A 267 -22.08 -33.79 -14.01
N PRO A 268 -23.41 -33.96 -14.11
CA PRO A 268 -24.37 -32.83 -14.20
C PRO A 268 -24.54 -32.06 -12.87
N ASN A 269 -23.64 -32.22 -11.91
CA ASN A 269 -23.87 -31.90 -10.50
C ASN A 269 -23.21 -30.59 -10.06
N VAL A 270 -22.71 -29.79 -10.98
CA VAL A 270 -22.15 -28.47 -10.69
C VAL A 270 -23.06 -27.39 -11.28
N LEU A 271 -23.57 -26.52 -10.41
CA LEU A 271 -24.36 -25.37 -10.82
C LEU A 271 -23.60 -24.09 -10.50
N ARG A 272 -23.49 -23.19 -11.47
CA ARG A 272 -22.89 -21.87 -11.32
C ARG A 272 -23.86 -20.78 -11.74
N TYR A 273 -23.84 -19.67 -11.00
CA TYR A 273 -24.67 -18.51 -11.31
C TYR A 273 -23.77 -17.27 -11.28
N PHE A 274 -23.81 -16.52 -12.36
CA PHE A 274 -23.17 -15.19 -12.40
C PHE A 274 -23.89 -14.23 -11.46
N ASP A 275 -23.16 -13.45 -10.66
CA ASP A 275 -23.72 -12.44 -9.76
C ASP A 275 -23.48 -11.03 -10.29
N ASP A 276 -22.26 -10.58 -10.32
CA ASP A 276 -21.87 -9.25 -10.82
C ASP A 276 -20.43 -9.25 -11.34
N PHE A 277 -20.13 -8.17 -12.06
CA PHE A 277 -18.80 -7.86 -12.50
C PHE A 277 -18.39 -6.51 -11.90
N VAL A 278 -17.27 -6.47 -11.20
CA VAL A 278 -16.80 -5.28 -10.48
C VAL A 278 -15.55 -4.74 -11.15
N ILE A 279 -15.55 -3.46 -11.47
CA ILE A 279 -14.36 -2.69 -11.81
C ILE A 279 -13.99 -1.89 -10.56
N SER A 280 -12.76 -2.01 -10.10
CA SER A 280 -12.23 -1.32 -8.92
C SER A 280 -11.00 -0.55 -9.35
N ILE A 281 -10.94 0.75 -9.04
CA ILE A 281 -9.81 1.62 -9.33
C ILE A 281 -9.37 2.29 -8.03
N SER A 282 -8.14 2.03 -7.63
CA SER A 282 -7.49 2.72 -6.53
C SER A 282 -6.62 3.84 -7.08
N ALA A 283 -6.73 5.03 -6.51
CA ALA A 283 -5.93 6.20 -6.85
C ALA A 283 -5.10 6.62 -5.64
N GLY A 284 -3.84 6.97 -5.85
CA GLY A 284 -2.90 7.39 -4.81
C GLY A 284 -2.24 8.72 -5.12
N GLY A 285 -1.93 9.50 -4.08
CA GLY A 285 -1.31 10.81 -4.18
C GLY A 285 0.15 10.77 -4.66
N ASP A 286 0.72 11.96 -4.88
CA ASP A 286 2.07 12.15 -5.40
C ASP A 286 3.13 11.47 -4.54
N GLU A 287 3.03 11.56 -3.22
CA GLU A 287 4.00 10.99 -2.28
C GLU A 287 4.00 9.45 -2.37
N LEU A 288 2.82 8.83 -2.56
CA LEU A 288 2.72 7.39 -2.78
C LEU A 288 3.34 6.99 -4.12
N ASN A 289 3.16 7.81 -5.16
CA ASN A 289 3.77 7.58 -6.47
C ASN A 289 5.30 7.65 -6.39
N TYR A 290 5.87 8.65 -5.74
CA TYR A 290 7.33 8.75 -5.54
C TYR A 290 7.88 7.58 -4.73
N TYR A 291 7.17 7.17 -3.68
CA TYR A 291 7.54 5.99 -2.89
C TYR A 291 7.51 4.71 -3.75
N TYR A 292 6.48 4.54 -4.58
CA TYR A 292 6.34 3.41 -5.49
C TYR A 292 7.51 3.37 -6.50
N LEU A 293 7.79 4.49 -7.17
CA LEU A 293 8.88 4.58 -8.15
C LEU A 293 10.26 4.33 -7.53
N ALA A 294 10.52 4.85 -6.34
CA ALA A 294 11.77 4.61 -5.63
C ALA A 294 11.97 3.12 -5.29
N ASN A 295 10.92 2.43 -4.87
CA ASN A 295 10.98 0.99 -4.60
C ASN A 295 11.08 0.14 -5.87
N GLN A 296 10.44 0.53 -6.96
CA GLN A 296 10.59 -0.13 -8.27
C GLN A 296 12.03 -0.07 -8.78
N ALA A 297 12.68 1.08 -8.65
CA ALA A 297 14.07 1.25 -9.03
C ALA A 297 15.03 0.34 -8.23
N GLN A 298 14.73 0.08 -6.96
CA GLN A 298 15.50 -0.84 -6.12
C GLN A 298 15.39 -2.29 -6.58
N LEU A 299 14.20 -2.74 -6.96
CA LEU A 299 13.95 -4.11 -7.43
C LEU A 299 14.61 -4.40 -8.78
N SER A 300 14.83 -3.38 -9.60
CA SER A 300 15.43 -3.50 -10.93
C SER A 300 16.96 -3.33 -10.96
N SER A 301 17.60 -2.91 -9.85
CA SER A 301 19.02 -2.68 -9.78
C SER A 301 19.74 -3.82 -9.06
N PRO A 302 20.81 -4.42 -9.66
CA PRO A 302 21.64 -5.39 -8.98
C PRO A 302 22.50 -4.79 -7.85
N ILE A 303 22.59 -3.47 -7.78
CA ILE A 303 23.25 -2.73 -6.69
C ILE A 303 22.09 -2.07 -5.92
N ALA A 304 21.81 -2.59 -4.72
CA ALA A 304 20.86 -2.00 -3.79
C ALA A 304 21.37 -0.64 -3.28
N LEU A 305 21.29 0.36 -4.12
CA LEU A 305 21.35 1.75 -3.67
C LEU A 305 20.05 2.03 -2.95
N ILE A 306 20.10 2.06 -1.62
CA ILE A 306 18.97 2.36 -0.76
C ILE A 306 18.59 3.82 -0.97
N SER A 307 17.83 4.10 -2.03
CA SER A 307 17.11 5.36 -2.15
C SER A 307 15.78 5.20 -1.44
N THR A 308 15.75 5.48 -0.15
CA THR A 308 14.50 5.52 0.61
C THR A 308 13.85 6.87 0.39
N TYR A 309 12.79 6.90 -0.43
CA TYR A 309 11.94 8.07 -0.48
C TYR A 309 11.21 8.23 0.87
N THR A 310 11.21 9.43 1.40
CA THR A 310 10.37 9.82 2.55
C THR A 310 9.91 11.26 2.36
N ASN A 311 8.68 11.56 2.74
CA ASN A 311 8.16 12.92 2.86
C ASN A 311 7.99 13.36 4.32
N ILE A 312 8.65 12.66 5.26
CA ILE A 312 8.63 12.96 6.68
C ILE A 312 9.83 13.84 7.04
N THR A 313 9.57 15.06 7.45
CA THR A 313 10.60 15.96 7.98
C THR A 313 10.86 15.62 9.45
N GLY A 314 12.09 15.28 9.78
CA GLY A 314 12.49 14.86 11.14
C GLY A 314 12.29 13.37 11.42
N GLY A 315 12.03 12.55 10.38
CA GLY A 315 11.84 11.11 10.49
C GLY A 315 11.92 10.39 9.15
N TYR A 316 11.43 9.17 9.10
CA TYR A 316 11.32 8.36 7.89
C TYR A 316 9.90 7.81 7.72
N GLY A 317 9.61 7.34 6.51
CA GLY A 317 8.34 6.69 6.19
C GLY A 317 7.54 7.43 5.13
N LEU A 318 6.23 7.28 5.18
CA LEU A 318 5.32 7.81 4.16
C LEU A 318 4.03 8.34 4.82
N PHE A 319 3.69 9.58 4.52
CA PHE A 319 2.39 10.17 4.77
C PHE A 319 1.77 10.55 3.44
N SER A 320 0.75 9.82 3.00
CA SER A 320 0.10 10.04 1.72
C SER A 320 -1.39 9.83 1.80
N SER A 321 -2.08 9.89 0.68
CA SER A 321 -3.50 9.58 0.57
C SER A 321 -3.77 8.58 -0.54
N ARG A 322 -4.82 7.78 -0.35
CA ARG A 322 -5.32 6.83 -1.32
C ARG A 322 -6.82 6.68 -1.17
N THR A 323 -7.51 6.48 -2.27
CA THR A 323 -8.91 6.09 -2.25
C THR A 323 -9.20 5.05 -3.31
N THR A 324 -10.28 4.29 -3.12
CA THR A 324 -10.73 3.27 -4.07
C THR A 324 -12.18 3.54 -4.44
N ILE A 325 -12.47 3.51 -5.73
CA ILE A 325 -13.81 3.54 -6.26
C ILE A 325 -14.14 2.21 -6.91
N GLU A 326 -15.40 1.81 -6.82
CA GLU A 326 -15.89 0.58 -7.42
C GLU A 326 -17.14 0.85 -8.24
N LYS A 327 -17.25 0.12 -9.34
CA LYS A 327 -18.44 0.12 -10.17
C LYS A 327 -18.86 -1.32 -10.42
N LYS A 328 -20.04 -1.67 -9.89
CA LYS A 328 -20.70 -2.93 -10.22
C LYS A 328 -21.44 -2.79 -11.55
N THR A 329 -21.26 -3.78 -12.39
CA THR A 329 -21.91 -3.83 -13.70
C THR A 329 -22.33 -5.26 -14.02
N LYS A 330 -23.11 -5.43 -15.08
CA LYS A 330 -23.52 -6.73 -15.60
C LYS A 330 -22.73 -7.05 -16.87
N LEU A 331 -22.69 -8.32 -17.21
CA LEU A 331 -22.20 -8.70 -18.53
C LEU A 331 -23.24 -8.32 -19.60
N SER A 332 -22.77 -8.05 -20.80
CA SER A 332 -23.65 -7.87 -21.95
C SER A 332 -24.47 -9.15 -22.25
N ALA A 333 -25.59 -8.99 -22.93
CA ALA A 333 -26.40 -10.17 -23.32
C ALA A 333 -25.63 -11.16 -24.22
N SER A 334 -24.67 -10.67 -25.02
CA SER A 334 -23.79 -11.54 -25.81
C SER A 334 -22.83 -12.31 -24.92
N ALA A 335 -22.16 -11.63 -23.99
CA ALA A 335 -21.23 -12.25 -23.05
C ALA A 335 -21.92 -13.30 -22.14
N LEU A 336 -23.14 -13.03 -21.71
CA LEU A 336 -23.95 -14.01 -20.95
C LEU A 336 -24.31 -15.23 -21.78
N ARG A 337 -24.69 -15.04 -23.05
CA ARG A 337 -24.97 -16.17 -23.96
C ARG A 337 -23.75 -17.05 -24.17
N ASP A 338 -22.57 -16.43 -24.37
CA ASP A 338 -21.33 -17.15 -24.53
C ASP A 338 -20.97 -17.91 -23.25
N LEU A 339 -21.13 -17.27 -22.09
CA LEU A 339 -20.89 -17.90 -20.79
C LEU A 339 -21.82 -19.10 -20.55
N TYR A 340 -23.11 -18.95 -20.83
CA TYR A 340 -24.11 -20.03 -20.66
C TYR A 340 -23.99 -21.11 -21.74
N GLY A 341 -23.47 -20.77 -22.92
CA GLY A 341 -23.19 -21.71 -24.01
C GLY A 341 -22.04 -22.67 -23.73
N MET A 342 -21.18 -22.33 -22.76
CA MET A 342 -20.10 -23.21 -22.31
C MET A 342 -20.66 -24.26 -21.32
N GLU A 343 -21.30 -25.30 -21.86
CA GLU A 343 -21.96 -26.36 -21.06
C GLU A 343 -21.02 -26.99 -20.03
N SER A 344 -19.72 -27.17 -20.36
CA SER A 344 -18.72 -27.71 -19.44
C SER A 344 -18.45 -26.85 -18.22
N TRP A 345 -18.85 -25.58 -18.22
CA TRP A 345 -18.67 -24.68 -17.07
C TRP A 345 -19.87 -24.63 -16.13
N GLY A 346 -21.02 -25.18 -16.53
CA GLY A 346 -22.19 -25.30 -15.68
C GLY A 346 -22.85 -23.98 -15.26
N PHE A 347 -22.58 -22.87 -15.97
CA PHE A 347 -23.31 -21.63 -15.74
C PHE A 347 -24.73 -21.71 -16.27
N LYS A 348 -25.68 -21.25 -15.46
CA LYS A 348 -27.10 -21.22 -15.78
C LYS A 348 -27.67 -19.82 -15.57
N ASP A 349 -28.67 -19.49 -16.39
CA ASP A 349 -29.52 -18.33 -16.13
C ASP A 349 -30.38 -18.59 -14.88
N ARG A 350 -30.73 -17.52 -14.17
CA ARG A 350 -31.58 -17.60 -12.96
C ARG A 350 -33.05 -17.74 -13.31
#